data_c68e26aece621ff73432e637a0ab9271
#
_entry.id   c68e26aece621ff73432e637a0ab9271
#
_cell.length_a   1.000
_cell.length_b   1.000
_cell.length_c   1.000
_cell.angle_alpha   90.00
_cell.angle_beta   90.00
_cell.angle_gamma   90.00
#
_symmetry.space_group_name_H-M   'P 1'
#
loop_
_entity.id
_entity.type
_entity.pdbx_description
1 polymer ?
#
loop_
_entity_poly.entity_id
_entity_poly.type
_entity_poly.pdbx_seq_one_letter_code
_entity_poly.pdbx_strand_id
1 'polypeptide(L)'
;MIKKVALLLIIIVIFSLLSAEDFIIGNGSGSQSYVPVYGASNYGWSKFFYTSSELQSAGIINPLEITKIAVQIGGSNPLVNYLMENQSIYIGAFTGTEYSSSTLGHPGYENKTLIYNGSITFNGPGWFVITLLTTYTINPNSGVEILWENRDGSAASPAPQFRYTDCNIYKEVYKCSDDFFPNTGNGTKIKKCPNICFSTGGLDAPQVEIAQSGNSFILSWSLIPTASSYSIYVSDLPSGPWNLLTSIAGNQYQLTAADQKKFYYVKAIGR
;
A
#
# COMPACT_ATOMS: atom_id res chain seq x y z
N MET A 1 35.64 -47.94 9.21
CA MET A 1 36.04 -46.66 8.61
C MET A 1 34.80 -46.01 8.00
N ILE A 2 34.11 -45.20 8.82
CA ILE A 2 32.82 -44.57 8.42
C ILE A 2 33.16 -43.31 7.66
N LYS A 3 32.86 -43.26 6.37
CA LYS A 3 32.97 -42.06 5.54
C LYS A 3 31.87 -41.09 5.99
N LYS A 4 32.25 -39.99 6.64
CA LYS A 4 31.37 -38.86 6.86
C LYS A 4 31.11 -38.22 5.50
N VAL A 5 29.90 -38.43 4.95
CA VAL A 5 29.40 -37.66 3.84
C VAL A 5 28.95 -36.31 4.39
N ALA A 6 29.72 -35.28 4.12
CA ALA A 6 29.30 -33.91 4.42
C ALA A 6 28.20 -33.55 3.41
N LEU A 7 26.94 -33.51 3.86
CA LEU A 7 25.79 -33.06 3.07
C LEU A 7 25.87 -31.54 2.98
N LEU A 8 26.34 -31.02 1.85
CA LEU A 8 26.30 -29.57 1.58
C LEU A 8 24.87 -29.20 1.18
N LEU A 9 24.10 -28.68 2.14
CA LEU A 9 22.76 -28.19 1.90
C LEU A 9 22.85 -26.79 1.24
N ILE A 10 22.74 -26.71 -0.08
CA ILE A 10 22.62 -25.42 -0.77
C ILE A 10 21.16 -25.01 -0.73
N ILE A 11 20.85 -24.01 0.09
CA ILE A 11 19.52 -23.38 0.12
C ILE A 11 19.50 -22.30 -0.96
N ILE A 12 18.79 -22.58 -2.03
CA ILE A 12 18.41 -21.55 -3.00
C ILE A 12 17.06 -21.03 -2.53
N VAL A 13 17.06 -19.86 -1.87
CA VAL A 13 15.82 -19.13 -1.58
C VAL A 13 15.30 -18.59 -2.91
N ILE A 14 14.39 -19.30 -3.53
CA ILE A 14 13.65 -18.78 -4.67
C ILE A 14 12.57 -17.89 -4.08
N PHE A 15 12.77 -16.58 -4.17
CA PHE A 15 11.70 -15.63 -3.99
C PHE A 15 10.66 -15.91 -5.07
N SER A 16 9.62 -16.68 -4.77
CA SER A 16 8.38 -16.52 -5.48
C SER A 16 7.88 -15.14 -5.06
N LEU A 17 8.15 -14.15 -5.89
CA LEU A 17 7.43 -12.90 -5.87
C LEU A 17 5.95 -13.28 -6.03
N LEU A 18 5.24 -13.45 -4.90
CA LEU A 18 3.85 -13.08 -4.90
C LEU A 18 3.92 -11.57 -5.11
N SER A 19 3.96 -11.17 -6.38
CA SER A 19 3.88 -9.79 -6.75
C SER A 19 2.64 -9.25 -6.07
N ALA A 20 2.80 -8.21 -5.25
CA ALA A 20 1.71 -7.34 -4.96
C ALA A 20 1.04 -7.06 -6.31
N GLU A 21 -0.24 -7.34 -6.43
CA GLU A 21 -0.95 -6.93 -7.62
C GLU A 21 -1.18 -5.42 -7.49
N ASP A 22 -0.65 -4.67 -8.43
CA ASP A 22 -0.75 -3.23 -8.51
C ASP A 22 -1.82 -2.84 -9.53
N PHE A 23 -2.82 -2.12 -9.07
CA PHE A 23 -3.94 -1.62 -9.87
C PHE A 23 -3.81 -0.12 -10.04
N ILE A 24 -3.30 0.30 -11.18
CA ILE A 24 -3.00 1.71 -11.46
C ILE A 24 -4.19 2.35 -12.16
N ILE A 25 -4.64 3.49 -11.63
CA ILE A 25 -5.65 4.35 -12.24
C ILE A 25 -5.03 5.72 -12.53
N GLY A 26 -5.14 6.14 -13.77
CA GLY A 26 -4.54 7.38 -14.26
C GLY A 26 -3.11 7.19 -14.76
N ASN A 27 -2.81 7.87 -15.86
CA ASN A 27 -1.51 7.86 -16.54
C ASN A 27 -1.10 9.26 -17.03
N GLY A 28 -1.81 10.29 -16.57
CA GLY A 28 -1.55 11.67 -16.98
C GLY A 28 -0.19 12.16 -16.49
N SER A 29 0.43 13.05 -17.25
CA SER A 29 1.74 13.62 -16.95
C SER A 29 1.67 15.05 -16.38
N GLY A 30 0.47 15.63 -16.25
CA GLY A 30 0.27 16.91 -15.58
C GLY A 30 0.70 16.88 -14.13
N SER A 31 1.05 18.02 -13.55
CA SER A 31 1.43 18.14 -12.13
C SER A 31 0.57 19.20 -11.44
N GLN A 32 0.18 18.92 -10.20
CA GLN A 32 -0.54 19.85 -9.33
C GLN A 32 -0.10 19.71 -7.88
N SER A 33 -0.29 20.74 -7.06
CA SER A 33 0.07 20.75 -5.66
C SER A 33 -1.12 20.65 -4.69
N TYR A 34 -2.36 20.70 -5.18
CA TYR A 34 -3.55 20.81 -4.34
C TYR A 34 -4.11 19.46 -3.86
N VAL A 35 -4.02 18.43 -4.69
CA VAL A 35 -4.57 17.11 -4.46
C VAL A 35 -3.51 16.08 -4.87
N PRO A 36 -3.29 15.01 -4.12
CA PRO A 36 -4.05 14.51 -2.97
C PRO A 36 -3.85 15.26 -1.66
N VAL A 37 -2.79 16.08 -1.53
CA VAL A 37 -2.57 16.91 -0.33
C VAL A 37 -1.84 18.19 -0.70
N TYR A 38 -2.22 19.31 -0.08
CA TYR A 38 -1.59 20.61 -0.30
C TYR A 38 -0.60 20.92 0.83
N GLY A 39 0.68 20.72 0.57
CA GLY A 39 1.76 20.96 1.53
C GLY A 39 2.20 22.43 1.67
N ALA A 40 1.74 23.32 0.80
CA ALA A 40 2.07 24.76 0.85
C ALA A 40 1.12 25.57 1.74
N SER A 41 0.23 24.93 2.49
CA SER A 41 -0.57 25.54 3.56
C SER A 41 -0.44 24.74 4.84
N ASN A 42 -0.58 25.40 6.00
CA ASN A 42 -0.47 24.78 7.32
C ASN A 42 -1.51 23.68 7.52
N TYR A 43 -2.73 23.90 7.00
CA TYR A 43 -3.86 23.00 7.16
C TYR A 43 -4.62 22.85 5.85
N GLY A 44 -5.25 21.70 5.67
CA GLY A 44 -6.13 21.50 4.53
C GLY A 44 -6.74 20.12 4.51
N TRP A 45 -7.67 19.96 3.60
CA TRP A 45 -8.18 18.65 3.22
C TRP A 45 -8.42 18.62 1.72
N SER A 46 -8.35 17.45 1.17
CA SER A 46 -8.81 17.13 -0.17
C SER A 46 -9.64 15.87 -0.16
N LYS A 47 -10.54 15.76 -1.11
CA LYS A 47 -11.23 14.52 -1.42
C LYS A 47 -11.26 14.32 -2.92
N PHE A 48 -11.15 13.07 -3.32
CA PHE A 48 -11.17 12.67 -4.72
C PHE A 48 -11.68 11.24 -4.83
N PHE A 49 -12.23 10.90 -5.99
CA PHE A 49 -12.84 9.60 -6.16
C PHE A 49 -12.47 8.95 -7.49
N TYR A 50 -12.62 7.63 -7.51
CA TYR A 50 -12.55 6.78 -8.69
C TYR A 50 -13.87 6.04 -8.84
N THR A 51 -14.40 6.02 -10.05
CA THR A 51 -15.67 5.38 -10.37
C THR A 51 -15.52 3.85 -10.42
N SER A 52 -16.64 3.13 -10.28
CA SER A 52 -16.69 1.68 -10.51
C SER A 52 -16.09 1.29 -11.87
N SER A 53 -16.39 2.04 -12.93
CA SER A 53 -15.84 1.79 -14.26
C SER A 53 -14.31 1.93 -14.34
N GLU A 54 -13.73 2.90 -13.62
CA GLU A 54 -12.27 3.07 -13.58
C GLU A 54 -11.61 1.96 -12.79
N LEU A 55 -12.19 1.55 -11.67
CA LEU A 55 -11.71 0.41 -10.89
C LEU A 55 -11.70 -0.88 -11.74
N GLN A 56 -12.81 -1.16 -12.43
CA GLN A 56 -12.91 -2.33 -13.30
C GLN A 56 -11.96 -2.26 -14.50
N SER A 57 -11.77 -1.09 -15.09
CA SER A 57 -10.83 -0.88 -16.20
C SER A 57 -9.37 -1.06 -15.76
N ALA A 58 -9.05 -0.79 -14.49
CA ALA A 58 -7.76 -1.06 -13.89
C ALA A 58 -7.56 -2.53 -13.51
N GLY A 59 -8.58 -3.40 -13.67
CA GLY A 59 -8.51 -4.82 -13.37
C GLY A 59 -9.15 -5.23 -12.03
N ILE A 60 -9.69 -4.28 -11.24
CA ILE A 60 -10.41 -4.58 -10.00
C ILE A 60 -11.83 -5.00 -10.35
N ILE A 61 -12.03 -6.28 -10.68
CA ILE A 61 -13.32 -6.85 -11.12
C ILE A 61 -14.05 -7.62 -10.03
N ASN A 62 -13.36 -7.95 -8.94
CA ASN A 62 -13.88 -8.60 -7.74
C ASN A 62 -13.56 -7.76 -6.50
N PRO A 63 -14.24 -7.96 -5.37
CA PRO A 63 -13.84 -7.33 -4.11
C PRO A 63 -12.36 -7.56 -3.83
N LEU A 64 -11.62 -6.47 -3.62
CA LEU A 64 -10.16 -6.46 -3.50
C LEU A 64 -9.75 -5.88 -2.15
N GLU A 65 -9.10 -6.67 -1.32
CA GLU A 65 -8.48 -6.17 -0.10
C GLU A 65 -7.12 -5.53 -0.41
N ILE A 66 -7.01 -4.23 -0.14
CA ILE A 66 -5.78 -3.46 -0.32
C ILE A 66 -5.06 -3.26 1.00
N THR A 67 -3.74 -3.27 0.95
CA THR A 67 -2.84 -3.03 2.09
C THR A 67 -1.95 -1.80 1.89
N LYS A 68 -1.89 -1.31 0.65
CA LYS A 68 -1.11 -0.13 0.28
C LYS A 68 -1.89 0.72 -0.72
N ILE A 69 -1.66 2.02 -0.67
CA ILE A 69 -1.96 2.94 -1.76
C ILE A 69 -0.68 3.63 -2.19
N ALA A 70 -0.58 4.06 -3.43
CA ALA A 70 0.51 4.92 -3.85
C ALA A 70 -0.01 6.08 -4.67
N VAL A 71 0.62 7.24 -4.50
CA VAL A 71 0.37 8.45 -5.29
C VAL A 71 1.61 8.78 -6.09
N GLN A 72 1.44 9.31 -7.29
CA GLN A 72 2.56 9.59 -8.16
C GLN A 72 3.06 11.02 -7.97
N ILE A 73 4.28 11.17 -7.47
CA ILE A 73 4.95 12.46 -7.33
C ILE A 73 5.53 12.85 -8.69
N GLY A 74 5.32 14.11 -9.05
CA GLY A 74 5.81 14.70 -10.27
C GLY A 74 6.42 16.08 -10.03
N GLY A 75 6.65 16.82 -11.10
CA GLY A 75 7.22 18.16 -11.07
C GLY A 75 8.67 18.20 -11.54
N SER A 76 9.15 19.41 -11.77
CA SER A 76 10.51 19.68 -12.29
C SER A 76 11.60 19.68 -11.23
N ASN A 77 11.23 19.82 -9.96
CA ASN A 77 12.16 19.77 -8.83
C ASN A 77 11.88 18.53 -8.00
N PRO A 78 12.82 17.58 -7.91
CA PRO A 78 12.67 16.45 -7.00
C PRO A 78 12.65 16.96 -5.56
N LEU A 79 11.62 16.57 -4.83
CA LEU A 79 11.56 16.80 -3.39
C LEU A 79 12.45 15.76 -2.71
N VAL A 80 13.34 16.23 -1.86
CA VAL A 80 14.15 15.36 -1.02
C VAL A 80 13.75 15.58 0.42
N ASN A 81 13.18 14.53 1.03
CA ASN A 81 12.83 14.50 2.46
C ASN A 81 11.84 15.62 2.89
N TYR A 82 10.80 15.84 2.11
CA TYR A 82 9.72 16.75 2.53
C TYR A 82 8.82 16.07 3.55
N LEU A 83 8.95 16.47 4.81
CA LEU A 83 8.16 15.94 5.92
C LEU A 83 6.85 16.72 6.04
N MET A 84 5.73 16.00 6.14
CA MET A 84 4.42 16.50 6.56
C MET A 84 3.98 15.71 7.78
N GLU A 85 3.74 16.39 8.88
CA GLU A 85 3.27 15.79 10.12
C GLU A 85 1.73 15.73 10.16
N ASN A 86 1.18 14.94 11.08
CA ASN A 86 -0.25 14.89 11.36
C ASN A 86 -1.14 14.71 10.11
N GLN A 87 -0.79 13.76 9.25
CA GLN A 87 -1.57 13.41 8.08
C GLN A 87 -2.57 12.31 8.41
N SER A 88 -3.82 12.45 7.94
CA SER A 88 -4.86 11.42 8.07
C SER A 88 -5.46 11.11 6.72
N ILE A 89 -5.58 9.83 6.38
CA ILE A 89 -6.19 9.39 5.13
C ILE A 89 -7.33 8.44 5.45
N TYR A 90 -8.48 8.74 4.88
CA TYR A 90 -9.69 7.93 5.00
C TYR A 90 -10.12 7.45 3.61
N ILE A 91 -10.73 6.28 3.56
CA ILE A 91 -11.28 5.68 2.35
C ILE A 91 -12.71 5.22 2.60
N GLY A 92 -13.57 5.36 1.61
CA GLY A 92 -14.95 4.90 1.67
C GLY A 92 -15.55 4.66 0.29
N ALA A 93 -16.71 4.03 0.25
CA ALA A 93 -17.44 3.85 -0.99
C ALA A 93 -17.95 5.20 -1.53
N PHE A 94 -17.98 5.32 -2.85
CA PHE A 94 -18.53 6.48 -3.55
C PHE A 94 -19.58 6.05 -4.58
N THR A 95 -20.78 6.57 -4.45
CA THR A 95 -21.92 6.22 -5.35
C THR A 95 -22.28 7.36 -6.30
N GLY A 96 -21.64 8.53 -6.15
CA GLY A 96 -21.84 9.68 -7.02
C GLY A 96 -21.15 9.53 -8.37
N THR A 97 -21.49 10.42 -9.30
CA THR A 97 -20.86 10.50 -10.62
C THR A 97 -19.90 11.67 -10.75
N GLU A 98 -20.09 12.72 -9.97
CA GLU A 98 -19.21 13.89 -9.89
C GLU A 98 -19.49 14.68 -8.59
N TYR A 99 -18.58 15.61 -8.23
CA TYR A 99 -18.84 16.55 -7.14
C TYR A 99 -19.70 17.71 -7.66
N SER A 100 -20.88 17.84 -7.05
CA SER A 100 -21.86 18.93 -7.29
C SER A 100 -21.69 20.05 -6.28
N SER A 101 -22.44 21.13 -6.42
CA SER A 101 -22.41 22.26 -5.48
C SER A 101 -22.80 21.87 -4.05
N SER A 102 -23.61 20.83 -3.87
CA SER A 102 -24.01 20.32 -2.55
C SER A 102 -22.95 19.43 -1.89
N THR A 103 -21.92 19.02 -2.62
CA THR A 103 -20.89 18.10 -2.12
C THR A 103 -19.50 18.76 -2.02
N LEU A 104 -19.40 20.08 -1.94
CA LEU A 104 -18.13 20.80 -1.88
C LEU A 104 -17.56 20.95 -0.47
N GLY A 105 -18.32 20.68 0.57
CA GLY A 105 -17.87 20.73 1.97
C GLY A 105 -16.99 19.53 2.34
N HIS A 106 -16.39 19.60 3.53
CA HIS A 106 -15.73 18.46 4.16
C HIS A 106 -16.74 17.32 4.32
N PRO A 107 -16.41 16.06 3.90
CA PRO A 107 -17.42 14.99 3.82
C PRO A 107 -17.77 14.37 5.17
N GLY A 108 -17.06 14.74 6.26
CA GLY A 108 -17.13 13.98 7.52
C GLY A 108 -16.47 12.60 7.41
N TYR A 109 -16.66 11.82 8.45
CA TYR A 109 -16.01 10.50 8.59
C TYR A 109 -17.01 9.34 8.51
N GLU A 110 -18.30 9.65 8.39
CA GLU A 110 -19.33 8.64 8.29
C GLU A 110 -19.09 7.75 7.05
N ASN A 111 -19.18 6.44 7.25
CA ASN A 111 -18.93 5.43 6.21
C ASN A 111 -17.51 5.47 5.60
N LYS A 112 -16.53 6.01 6.32
CA LYS A 112 -15.13 6.01 5.94
C LYS A 112 -14.27 5.24 6.94
N THR A 113 -13.30 4.52 6.44
CA THR A 113 -12.29 3.83 7.22
C THR A 113 -11.01 4.69 7.26
N LEU A 114 -10.48 4.95 8.44
CA LEU A 114 -9.16 5.55 8.61
C LEU A 114 -8.11 4.51 8.21
N ILE A 115 -7.40 4.76 7.12
CA ILE A 115 -6.39 3.85 6.57
C ILE A 115 -4.96 4.30 6.83
N TYR A 116 -4.74 5.54 7.20
CA TYR A 116 -3.44 6.08 7.58
C TYR A 116 -3.59 7.24 8.58
N ASN A 117 -2.68 7.29 9.55
CA ASN A 117 -2.52 8.40 10.46
C ASN A 117 -1.06 8.48 10.90
N GLY A 118 -0.42 9.61 10.68
CA GLY A 118 1.00 9.78 11.01
C GLY A 118 1.69 10.83 10.16
N SER A 119 3.01 10.82 10.22
CA SER A 119 3.85 11.70 9.42
C SER A 119 4.25 11.03 8.10
N ILE A 120 4.26 11.80 7.02
CA ILE A 120 4.66 11.36 5.69
C ILE A 120 5.89 12.14 5.27
N THR A 121 6.95 11.43 4.84
CA THR A 121 8.12 12.07 4.23
C THR A 121 8.12 11.79 2.75
N PHE A 122 7.76 12.77 1.96
CA PHE A 122 7.77 12.63 0.50
C PHE A 122 9.18 12.70 -0.05
N ASN A 123 9.51 11.70 -0.86
CA ASN A 123 10.71 11.65 -1.67
C ASN A 123 10.28 11.53 -3.13
N GLY A 124 10.82 12.27 -4.00
CA GLY A 124 10.34 12.21 -5.39
C GLY A 124 11.44 12.30 -6.40
N PRO A 125 11.12 12.20 -7.68
CA PRO A 125 9.82 11.85 -8.29
C PRO A 125 9.55 10.33 -8.34
N GLY A 126 8.31 9.97 -8.64
CA GLY A 126 7.89 8.57 -8.83
C GLY A 126 6.70 8.18 -7.95
N TRP A 127 6.43 6.89 -7.86
CA TRP A 127 5.38 6.37 -7.00
C TRP A 127 5.79 6.41 -5.53
N PHE A 128 5.01 7.12 -4.73
CA PHE A 128 5.17 7.18 -3.29
C PHE A 128 4.15 6.25 -2.63
N VAL A 129 4.66 5.21 -1.97
CA VAL A 129 3.83 4.14 -1.39
C VAL A 129 3.53 4.44 0.07
N ILE A 130 2.26 4.32 0.44
CA ILE A 130 1.74 4.44 1.79
C ILE A 130 1.19 3.08 2.21
N THR A 131 1.81 2.47 3.21
CA THR A 131 1.30 1.24 3.83
C THR A 131 0.14 1.59 4.75
N LEU A 132 -0.97 0.90 4.61
CA LEU A 132 -2.19 1.15 5.36
C LEU A 132 -2.06 0.61 6.80
N LEU A 133 -2.59 1.35 7.77
CA LEU A 133 -2.73 0.90 9.16
C LEU A 133 -3.83 -0.16 9.30
N THR A 134 -4.86 -0.03 8.47
CA THR A 134 -6.01 -0.92 8.41
C THR A 134 -6.26 -1.25 6.95
N THR A 135 -6.40 -2.52 6.60
CA THR A 135 -6.76 -2.94 5.26
C THR A 135 -8.15 -2.44 4.89
N TYR A 136 -8.39 -2.25 3.60
CA TYR A 136 -9.70 -1.85 3.10
C TYR A 136 -10.11 -2.71 1.90
N THR A 137 -11.35 -3.17 1.90
CA THR A 137 -11.88 -3.94 0.77
C THR A 137 -12.60 -3.01 -0.21
N ILE A 138 -11.99 -2.81 -1.38
CA ILE A 138 -12.62 -2.09 -2.50
C ILE A 138 -13.69 -2.99 -3.11
N ASN A 139 -14.93 -2.48 -3.19
CA ASN A 139 -16.00 -3.14 -3.93
C ASN A 139 -16.06 -2.54 -5.36
N PRO A 140 -15.77 -3.31 -6.41
CA PRO A 140 -15.76 -2.81 -7.79
C PRO A 140 -17.13 -2.40 -8.33
N ASN A 141 -18.22 -2.74 -7.63
CA ASN A 141 -19.58 -2.33 -8.01
C ASN A 141 -19.94 -0.93 -7.51
N SER A 142 -19.13 -0.35 -6.63
CA SER A 142 -19.19 1.05 -6.23
C SER A 142 -17.87 1.73 -6.55
N GLY A 143 -17.87 3.06 -6.68
CA GLY A 143 -16.65 3.83 -6.71
C GLY A 143 -15.98 3.87 -5.32
N VAL A 144 -14.81 4.45 -5.26
CA VAL A 144 -14.07 4.68 -4.02
C VAL A 144 -13.73 6.16 -3.88
N GLU A 145 -13.96 6.73 -2.70
CA GLU A 145 -13.55 8.10 -2.33
C GLU A 145 -12.42 8.05 -1.32
N ILE A 146 -11.40 8.87 -1.53
CA ILE A 146 -10.33 9.11 -0.58
C ILE A 146 -10.49 10.53 -0.04
N LEU A 147 -10.43 10.66 1.29
CA LEU A 147 -10.32 11.92 2.00
C LEU A 147 -8.93 11.98 2.62
N TRP A 148 -8.16 13.03 2.29
CA TRP A 148 -6.85 13.29 2.88
C TRP A 148 -6.87 14.59 3.65
N GLU A 149 -6.49 14.54 4.91
CA GLU A 149 -6.38 15.70 5.79
C GLU A 149 -4.93 16.01 6.11
N ASN A 150 -4.55 17.28 5.90
CA ASN A 150 -3.30 17.87 6.36
C ASN A 150 -3.58 18.68 7.62
N ARG A 151 -3.03 18.26 8.74
CA ARG A 151 -3.10 18.94 10.04
C ARG A 151 -1.71 19.28 10.58
N ASP A 152 -0.74 19.47 9.68
CA ASP A 152 0.66 19.68 9.99
C ASP A 152 0.87 20.91 10.88
N GLY A 153 0.20 22.03 10.59
CA GLY A 153 0.41 23.31 11.27
C GLY A 153 1.59 24.10 10.71
N SER A 154 2.29 23.55 9.70
CA SER A 154 3.38 24.24 9.00
C SER A 154 3.26 24.08 7.49
N ALA A 155 3.65 25.12 6.77
CA ALA A 155 3.74 25.11 5.32
C ALA A 155 5.20 25.16 4.89
N ALA A 156 5.53 24.45 3.84
CA ALA A 156 6.88 24.49 3.30
C ALA A 156 6.88 24.76 1.79
N SER A 157 7.98 25.34 1.34
CA SER A 157 8.23 25.59 -0.08
C SER A 157 9.61 25.06 -0.44
N PRO A 158 9.74 24.27 -1.51
CA PRO A 158 8.66 23.83 -2.43
C PRO A 158 7.77 22.75 -1.81
N ALA A 159 6.46 22.81 -2.11
CA ALA A 159 5.49 21.77 -1.72
C ALA A 159 5.53 20.59 -2.71
N PRO A 160 5.10 19.39 -2.28
CA PRO A 160 5.00 18.25 -3.19
C PRO A 160 4.03 18.54 -4.33
N GLN A 161 4.38 18.06 -5.50
CA GLN A 161 3.53 18.09 -6.68
C GLN A 161 3.19 16.66 -7.09
N PHE A 162 1.94 16.45 -7.46
CA PHE A 162 1.42 15.12 -7.78
C PHE A 162 0.98 15.05 -9.23
N ARG A 163 1.24 13.91 -9.85
CA ARG A 163 0.75 13.62 -11.20
C ARG A 163 -0.76 13.42 -11.17
N TYR A 164 -1.41 13.92 -12.20
CA TYR A 164 -2.85 13.76 -12.38
C TYR A 164 -3.21 13.44 -13.82
N THR A 165 -4.39 12.88 -13.99
CA THR A 165 -5.07 12.71 -15.27
C THR A 165 -6.21 13.73 -15.38
N ASP A 166 -6.33 14.42 -16.49
CA ASP A 166 -7.44 15.34 -16.78
C ASP A 166 -8.75 14.55 -16.93
N CYS A 167 -9.82 15.11 -16.38
CA CYS A 167 -11.16 14.55 -16.40
C CYS A 167 -12.18 15.55 -16.97
N ASN A 168 -13.25 15.03 -17.56
CA ASN A 168 -14.33 15.89 -18.07
C ASN A 168 -15.33 16.30 -16.96
N ILE A 169 -15.27 15.65 -15.81
CA ILE A 169 -16.15 15.83 -14.65
C ILE A 169 -15.34 16.28 -13.41
N TYR A 170 -16.03 16.84 -12.43
CA TYR A 170 -15.39 17.30 -11.18
C TYR A 170 -15.13 16.10 -10.25
N LYS A 171 -13.87 15.65 -10.18
CA LYS A 171 -13.44 14.50 -9.41
C LYS A 171 -12.64 14.82 -8.16
N GLU A 172 -12.25 16.06 -7.98
CA GLU A 172 -11.47 16.54 -6.85
C GLU A 172 -12.14 17.75 -6.21
N VAL A 173 -12.06 17.82 -4.87
CA VAL A 173 -12.37 19.02 -4.10
C VAL A 173 -11.27 19.18 -3.05
N TYR A 174 -10.76 20.40 -2.90
CA TYR A 174 -9.80 20.73 -1.85
C TYR A 174 -10.15 22.03 -1.14
N LYS A 175 -9.68 22.15 0.08
CA LYS A 175 -9.71 23.38 0.87
C LYS A 175 -8.48 23.46 1.74
N CYS A 176 -7.87 24.64 1.86
CA CYS A 176 -6.69 24.88 2.68
C CYS A 176 -6.83 26.19 3.46
N SER A 177 -6.02 26.33 4.51
CA SER A 177 -5.94 27.49 5.37
C SER A 177 -4.60 27.51 6.08
N ASP A 178 -4.09 28.69 6.39
CA ASP A 178 -2.86 28.86 7.17
C ASP A 178 -3.14 29.12 8.66
N ASP A 179 -4.39 29.42 9.02
CA ASP A 179 -4.77 29.79 10.39
C ASP A 179 -5.27 28.58 11.19
N PHE A 180 -6.17 27.78 10.62
CA PHE A 180 -6.80 26.63 11.28
C PHE A 180 -7.30 25.60 10.27
N PHE A 181 -7.56 24.38 10.74
CA PHE A 181 -8.10 23.32 9.88
C PHE A 181 -9.50 23.70 9.37
N PRO A 182 -9.68 23.76 8.03
CA PRO A 182 -10.91 24.31 7.42
C PRO A 182 -12.04 23.28 7.34
N ASN A 183 -12.62 22.90 8.49
CA ASN A 183 -13.68 21.89 8.60
C ASN A 183 -15.08 22.36 8.16
N THR A 184 -15.26 23.64 7.88
CA THR A 184 -16.54 24.24 7.47
C THR A 184 -16.42 24.96 6.13
N GLY A 185 -17.56 25.16 5.46
CA GLY A 185 -17.66 25.85 4.16
C GLY A 185 -17.17 25.01 2.97
N ASN A 186 -17.40 25.54 1.79
CA ASN A 186 -17.11 24.83 0.55
C ASN A 186 -15.62 24.89 0.16
N GLY A 187 -15.12 23.82 -0.40
CA GLY A 187 -13.84 23.75 -1.10
C GLY A 187 -13.94 24.11 -2.58
N THR A 188 -12.81 24.10 -3.24
CA THR A 188 -12.68 24.29 -4.69
C THR A 188 -12.71 22.96 -5.42
N LYS A 189 -13.59 22.81 -6.40
CA LYS A 189 -13.68 21.61 -7.23
C LYS A 189 -12.84 21.70 -8.49
N ILE A 190 -12.22 20.59 -8.91
CA ILE A 190 -11.34 20.52 -10.07
C ILE A 190 -11.70 19.32 -10.94
N LYS A 191 -11.51 19.46 -12.25
CA LYS A 191 -11.69 18.39 -13.25
C LYS A 191 -10.40 17.62 -13.49
N LYS A 192 -9.82 17.10 -12.44
CA LYS A 192 -8.60 16.29 -12.43
C LYS A 192 -8.79 15.10 -11.51
N CYS A 193 -7.90 14.13 -11.62
CA CYS A 193 -7.83 13.01 -10.68
C CYS A 193 -6.37 12.61 -10.49
N PRO A 194 -5.87 12.46 -9.26
CA PRO A 194 -4.52 11.99 -9.02
C PRO A 194 -4.28 10.64 -9.69
N ASN A 195 -3.09 10.42 -10.21
CA ASN A 195 -2.69 9.06 -10.55
C ASN A 195 -2.51 8.29 -9.25
N ILE A 196 -3.19 7.16 -9.13
CA ILE A 196 -3.17 6.31 -7.93
C ILE A 196 -2.84 4.86 -8.28
N CYS A 197 -2.23 4.17 -7.33
CA CYS A 197 -2.08 2.73 -7.35
C CYS A 197 -2.70 2.15 -6.08
N PHE A 198 -3.57 1.16 -6.23
CA PHE A 198 -4.06 0.30 -5.16
C PHE A 198 -3.29 -1.01 -5.20
N SER A 199 -2.71 -1.41 -4.07
CA SER A 199 -1.91 -2.64 -4.02
C SER A 199 -2.49 -3.60 -2.98
N THR A 200 -2.61 -4.86 -3.37
CA THR A 200 -2.96 -5.94 -2.43
C THR A 200 -1.83 -6.23 -1.45
N GLY A 201 -0.62 -5.73 -1.76
CA GLY A 201 0.57 -5.90 -0.96
C GLY A 201 0.72 -7.33 -0.47
N GLY A 202 1.45 -8.15 -1.17
CA GLY A 202 1.98 -9.34 -0.51
C GLY A 202 2.69 -8.89 0.77
N LEU A 203 2.47 -9.58 1.88
CA LEU A 203 3.30 -9.36 3.05
C LEU A 203 4.76 -9.48 2.61
N ASP A 204 5.64 -8.64 3.13
CA ASP A 204 7.05 -8.74 2.83
C ASP A 204 7.49 -10.21 2.99
N ALA A 205 8.32 -10.69 2.08
CA ALA A 205 8.82 -12.05 2.18
C ALA A 205 9.66 -12.19 3.45
N PRO A 206 9.36 -13.14 4.35
CA PRO A 206 10.19 -13.34 5.53
C PRO A 206 11.62 -13.66 5.11
N GLN A 207 12.59 -13.04 5.76
CA GLN A 207 14.00 -13.44 5.60
C GLN A 207 14.20 -14.77 6.34
N VAL A 208 14.47 -15.84 5.58
CA VAL A 208 14.53 -17.20 6.12
C VAL A 208 15.98 -17.62 6.30
N GLU A 209 16.28 -18.13 7.49
CA GLU A 209 17.56 -18.75 7.83
C GLU A 209 17.33 -20.22 8.20
N ILE A 210 18.36 -21.05 7.98
CA ILE A 210 18.37 -22.42 8.45
C ILE A 210 19.63 -22.68 9.26
N ALA A 211 19.46 -23.27 10.43
CA ALA A 211 20.56 -23.66 11.29
C ALA A 211 20.45 -25.15 11.63
N GLN A 212 21.59 -25.85 11.73
CA GLN A 212 21.63 -27.22 12.22
C GLN A 212 21.63 -27.21 13.75
N SER A 213 20.79 -28.02 14.36
CA SER A 213 20.70 -28.24 15.80
C SER A 213 20.69 -29.72 16.09
N GLY A 214 21.86 -30.28 16.40
CA GLY A 214 22.05 -31.74 16.56
C GLY A 214 21.73 -32.51 15.29
N ASN A 215 20.77 -33.43 15.35
CA ASN A 215 20.27 -34.18 14.18
C ASN A 215 19.05 -33.56 13.50
N SER A 216 18.71 -32.33 13.86
CA SER A 216 17.58 -31.58 13.31
C SER A 216 18.06 -30.31 12.66
N PHE A 217 17.17 -29.68 11.89
CA PHE A 217 17.37 -28.32 11.35
C PHE A 217 16.27 -27.42 11.88
N ILE A 218 16.61 -26.17 12.13
CA ILE A 218 15.66 -25.13 12.51
C ILE A 218 15.58 -24.13 11.35
N LEU A 219 14.39 -23.97 10.78
CA LEU A 219 14.04 -22.83 9.97
C LEU A 219 13.63 -21.71 10.91
N SER A 220 14.22 -20.53 10.75
CA SER A 220 13.80 -19.31 11.43
C SER A 220 13.64 -18.18 10.42
N TRP A 221 12.80 -17.21 10.73
CA TRP A 221 12.57 -16.06 9.85
C TRP A 221 12.22 -14.80 10.62
N SER A 222 12.40 -13.65 9.97
CA SER A 222 12.00 -12.36 10.51
C SER A 222 10.48 -12.28 10.67
N LEU A 223 10.02 -11.77 11.82
CA LEU A 223 8.61 -11.50 12.04
C LEU A 223 8.15 -10.37 11.10
N ILE A 224 7.04 -10.60 10.43
CA ILE A 224 6.35 -9.58 9.62
C ILE A 224 5.21 -9.01 10.48
N PRO A 225 5.21 -7.72 10.84
CA PRO A 225 4.29 -7.15 11.84
C PRO A 225 2.80 -7.36 11.55
N THR A 226 2.43 -7.45 10.27
CA THR A 226 1.04 -7.62 9.81
C THR A 226 0.67 -9.08 9.50
N ALA A 227 1.60 -10.02 9.69
CA ALA A 227 1.31 -11.44 9.50
C ALA A 227 0.54 -12.02 10.69
N SER A 228 -0.50 -12.79 10.39
CA SER A 228 -1.22 -13.60 11.38
C SER A 228 -0.63 -15.00 11.56
N SER A 229 0.01 -15.51 10.50
CA SER A 229 0.65 -16.82 10.49
C SER A 229 1.65 -16.92 9.32
N TYR A 230 2.35 -18.05 9.27
CA TYR A 230 3.32 -18.37 8.21
C TYR A 230 3.05 -19.76 7.69
N SER A 231 2.94 -19.89 6.37
CA SER A 231 2.84 -21.17 5.69
C SER A 231 4.21 -21.60 5.21
N ILE A 232 4.63 -22.81 5.57
CA ILE A 232 5.92 -23.40 5.21
C ILE A 232 5.67 -24.43 4.11
N TYR A 233 6.40 -24.29 3.03
CA TYR A 233 6.30 -25.18 1.87
C TYR A 233 7.60 -25.92 1.66
N VAL A 234 7.49 -27.14 1.10
CA VAL A 234 8.62 -28.01 0.81
C VAL A 234 8.56 -28.54 -0.62
N SER A 235 9.73 -28.70 -1.25
CA SER A 235 9.88 -29.33 -2.57
C SER A 235 11.19 -30.10 -2.68
N ASP A 236 11.20 -31.06 -3.57
CA ASP A 236 12.42 -31.80 -3.97
C ASP A 236 13.24 -31.02 -5.00
N LEU A 237 12.62 -30.07 -5.69
CA LEU A 237 13.24 -29.26 -6.74
C LEU A 237 13.13 -27.77 -6.39
N PRO A 238 14.11 -26.94 -6.77
CA PRO A 238 14.07 -25.49 -6.51
C PRO A 238 12.93 -24.78 -7.23
N SER A 239 12.43 -25.34 -8.32
CA SER A 239 11.32 -24.80 -9.11
C SER A 239 9.94 -25.33 -8.71
N GLY A 240 9.85 -26.22 -7.70
CA GLY A 240 8.63 -26.92 -7.33
C GLY A 240 8.44 -28.24 -8.06
N PRO A 241 7.28 -28.89 -7.95
CA PRO A 241 6.08 -28.40 -7.27
C PRO A 241 6.25 -28.22 -5.77
N TRP A 242 5.57 -27.19 -5.23
CA TRP A 242 5.63 -26.85 -3.80
C TRP A 242 4.43 -27.42 -3.06
N ASN A 243 4.70 -28.18 -2.00
CA ASN A 243 3.67 -28.77 -1.15
C ASN A 243 3.65 -28.04 0.19
N LEU A 244 2.46 -27.71 0.69
CA LEU A 244 2.31 -27.14 2.03
C LEU A 244 2.74 -28.17 3.07
N LEU A 245 3.75 -27.82 3.85
CA LEU A 245 4.22 -28.65 4.97
C LEU A 245 3.40 -28.37 6.22
N THR A 246 3.25 -27.11 6.60
CA THR A 246 2.48 -26.66 7.76
C THR A 246 2.23 -25.16 7.73
N SER A 247 1.34 -24.68 8.63
CA SER A 247 1.15 -23.26 8.91
C SER A 247 1.23 -23.03 10.43
N ILE A 248 1.99 -22.01 10.85
CA ILE A 248 2.23 -21.70 12.26
C ILE A 248 2.19 -20.19 12.50
N ALA A 249 1.87 -19.78 13.72
CA ALA A 249 1.89 -18.36 14.11
C ALA A 249 3.28 -17.86 14.54
N GLY A 250 4.20 -18.78 14.87
CA GLY A 250 5.56 -18.45 15.31
C GLY A 250 6.51 -18.18 14.14
N ASN A 251 7.73 -17.79 14.44
CA ASN A 251 8.78 -17.44 13.48
C ASN A 251 9.91 -18.49 13.38
N GLN A 252 9.66 -19.71 13.84
CA GLN A 252 10.61 -20.83 13.72
C GLN A 252 9.88 -22.16 13.59
N TYR A 253 10.49 -23.10 12.89
CA TYR A 253 9.97 -24.44 12.69
C TYR A 253 11.11 -25.46 12.68
N GLN A 254 10.98 -26.54 13.46
CA GLN A 254 11.97 -27.60 13.51
C GLN A 254 11.69 -28.64 12.43
N LEU A 255 12.69 -28.90 11.60
CA LEU A 255 12.70 -29.93 10.58
C LEU A 255 13.41 -31.17 11.09
N THR A 256 12.87 -32.33 10.82
CA THR A 256 13.63 -33.59 10.93
C THR A 256 14.63 -33.70 9.79
N ALA A 257 15.80 -34.25 10.08
CA ALA A 257 16.77 -34.53 9.04
C ALA A 257 16.15 -35.46 7.97
N ALA A 258 16.23 -35.05 6.72
CA ALA A 258 15.82 -35.87 5.60
C ALA A 258 17.05 -36.52 4.94
N ASP A 259 16.90 -37.72 4.43
CA ASP A 259 17.97 -38.44 3.72
C ASP A 259 18.27 -37.82 2.36
N GLN A 260 17.39 -36.94 1.87
CA GLN A 260 17.50 -36.29 0.59
C GLN A 260 17.47 -34.77 0.72
N LYS A 261 18.06 -34.09 -0.26
CA LYS A 261 18.03 -32.64 -0.36
C LYS A 261 16.60 -32.15 -0.56
N LYS A 262 16.17 -31.18 0.28
CA LYS A 262 14.87 -30.51 0.19
C LYS A 262 15.06 -29.01 0.06
N PHE A 263 14.09 -28.36 -0.54
CA PHE A 263 13.97 -26.91 -0.63
C PHE A 263 12.77 -26.47 0.18
N TYR A 264 12.89 -25.33 0.83
CA TYR A 264 11.85 -24.77 1.68
C TYR A 264 11.64 -23.31 1.31
N TYR A 265 10.40 -22.84 1.38
CA TYR A 265 10.12 -21.43 1.45
C TYR A 265 9.03 -21.15 2.48
N VAL A 266 9.04 -19.95 3.04
CA VAL A 266 8.08 -19.49 4.04
C VAL A 266 7.30 -18.32 3.45
N LYS A 267 5.97 -18.40 3.55
CA LYS A 267 5.04 -17.37 3.11
C LYS A 267 4.35 -16.78 4.33
N ALA A 268 4.44 -15.46 4.53
CA ALA A 268 3.63 -14.77 5.52
C ALA A 268 2.16 -14.72 5.04
N ILE A 269 1.23 -14.90 5.96
CA ILE A 269 -0.21 -14.84 5.74
C ILE A 269 -0.78 -13.67 6.55
N GLY A 270 -1.47 -12.75 5.90
CA GLY A 270 -2.15 -11.62 6.53
C GLY A 270 -3.37 -12.04 7.36
N ARG A 271 -3.88 -11.09 8.13
CA ARG A 271 -5.15 -11.24 8.85
C ARG A 271 -6.31 -11.08 7.90
#